data_501d54580049e2e66d43c7aff81703a3
#
_entry.id   501d54580049e2e66d43c7aff81703a3
#
_cell.length_a   1.000
_cell.length_b   1.000
_cell.length_c   1.000
_cell.angle_alpha   90.00
_cell.angle_beta   90.00
_cell.angle_gamma   90.00
#
_symmetry.space_group_name_H-M   'P 1'
#
loop_
_entity.id
_entity.type
_entity.pdbx_description
1 polymer ?
#
loop_
_entity_poly.entity_id
_entity_poly.type
_entity_poly.pdbx_seq_one_letter_code
_entity_poly.pdbx_strand_id
1 'polypeptide(L)'
;MTQYSSKSPGAKAKRKKPEKLEFVQPFIPVKDIRNGIVETTDGRYVKILEIEPINFMLRSSEEQYNILSSFASWLKISPMKLQFKSITRKADSDKHIAMIRKELSMEDNAQCKAMGEDYIQLIKDVGSREALTRRFFLIYQYEAIGRSESDDYSKIYSMLVSAEQNARAYFMQCGNNIIQPKNPDQAVAEILYMFFNRRSCVDEPFTDRVNRVIIDTMAAKGKIIGVDPIPHISVRHFIAPRGLDLSHYNYIVMDGRYYCFLYIKGNGYPSTVRGGWMSSLINAGEGIDIDVHLSRENRSKTIDKVAQRIRLNRTKLKGMQDTSTDYEELANSIPVSYTHLRAHE
;
A
#
# COMPACT_ATOMS: atom_id res chain seq x y z
N MET A 1 15.97 42.66 -59.57
CA MET A 1 16.79 41.43 -59.51
C MET A 1 17.66 41.53 -58.28
N THR A 2 17.26 40.90 -57.21
CA THR A 2 18.09 40.82 -55.99
C THR A 2 17.96 39.39 -55.45
N GLN A 3 19.07 38.68 -55.55
CA GLN A 3 19.21 37.29 -55.11
C GLN A 3 19.31 37.26 -53.57
N TYR A 4 18.42 36.51 -52.92
CA TYR A 4 18.54 36.15 -51.51
C TYR A 4 19.27 34.80 -51.38
N SER A 5 20.46 34.86 -50.80
CA SER A 5 21.25 33.70 -50.42
C SER A 5 20.81 33.24 -49.04
N SER A 6 20.20 32.04 -48.92
CA SER A 6 19.87 31.40 -47.68
C SER A 6 21.06 30.55 -47.18
N LYS A 7 21.75 31.03 -46.14
CA LYS A 7 22.68 30.20 -45.35
C LYS A 7 21.93 29.55 -44.19
N SER A 8 21.78 28.24 -44.24
CA SER A 8 21.32 27.42 -43.13
C SER A 8 22.40 27.33 -42.01
N PRO A 9 22.10 27.59 -40.73
CA PRO A 9 23.05 27.30 -39.67
C PRO A 9 22.98 25.81 -39.33
N GLY A 10 24.11 25.12 -39.58
CA GLY A 10 24.28 23.72 -39.15
C GLY A 10 24.17 23.58 -37.65
N ALA A 11 23.08 22.98 -37.19
CA ALA A 11 22.90 22.57 -35.82
C ALA A 11 23.90 21.45 -35.47
N LYS A 12 24.95 21.78 -34.74
CA LYS A 12 25.81 20.80 -34.08
C LYS A 12 24.99 20.03 -33.07
N ALA A 13 24.63 18.79 -33.37
CA ALA A 13 24.03 17.85 -32.45
C ALA A 13 24.94 17.73 -31.21
N LYS A 14 24.52 18.27 -30.09
CA LYS A 14 25.18 18.04 -28.79
C LYS A 14 25.13 16.52 -28.51
N ARG A 15 26.29 15.85 -28.59
CA ARG A 15 26.45 14.49 -28.09
C ARG A 15 25.98 14.49 -26.63
N LYS A 16 24.85 13.85 -26.35
CA LYS A 16 24.41 13.54 -24.97
C LYS A 16 25.54 12.74 -24.32
N LYS A 17 26.04 13.22 -23.21
CA LYS A 17 26.92 12.41 -22.33
C LYS A 17 26.18 11.10 -22.02
N PRO A 18 26.88 9.94 -22.03
CA PRO A 18 26.25 8.70 -21.61
C PRO A 18 25.68 8.90 -20.21
N GLU A 19 24.38 8.70 -20.06
CA GLU A 19 23.71 8.68 -18.76
C GLU A 19 24.46 7.66 -17.89
N LYS A 20 24.98 8.11 -16.75
CA LYS A 20 25.47 7.19 -15.73
C LYS A 20 24.31 6.29 -15.38
N LEU A 21 24.46 4.99 -15.64
CA LEU A 21 23.56 3.96 -15.12
C LEU A 21 23.64 4.02 -13.59
N GLU A 22 22.73 4.77 -12.98
CA GLU A 22 22.57 4.77 -11.52
C GLU A 22 21.77 3.52 -11.17
N PHE A 23 22.34 2.68 -10.32
CA PHE A 23 21.66 1.49 -9.83
C PHE A 23 20.44 1.91 -9.00
N VAL A 24 19.28 1.30 -9.24
CA VAL A 24 18.03 1.61 -8.54
C VAL A 24 18.05 1.16 -7.07
N GLN A 25 18.80 0.12 -6.76
CA GLN A 25 18.85 -0.48 -5.42
C GLN A 25 19.17 0.48 -4.26
N PRO A 26 20.06 1.49 -4.41
CA PRO A 26 20.30 2.46 -3.35
C PRO A 26 19.10 3.31 -2.96
N PHE A 27 18.14 3.51 -3.87
CA PHE A 27 16.94 4.30 -3.63
C PHE A 27 15.82 3.51 -2.92
N ILE A 28 15.97 2.18 -2.81
CA ILE A 28 15.01 1.34 -2.11
C ILE A 28 15.30 1.41 -0.60
N PRO A 29 14.34 1.91 0.22
CA PRO A 29 14.58 2.14 1.65
C PRO A 29 14.48 0.86 2.50
N VAL A 30 14.66 -0.31 1.91
CA VAL A 30 14.67 -1.61 2.59
C VAL A 30 16.11 -2.03 2.82
N LYS A 31 16.49 -2.31 4.06
CA LYS A 31 17.82 -2.81 4.42
C LYS A 31 17.83 -4.34 4.42
N ASP A 32 16.88 -4.94 5.15
CA ASP A 32 16.78 -6.39 5.31
C ASP A 32 15.35 -6.82 5.67
N ILE A 33 15.07 -8.11 5.57
CA ILE A 33 13.83 -8.75 6.04
C ILE A 33 14.20 -9.90 6.94
N ARG A 34 13.69 -9.90 8.18
CA ARG A 34 13.91 -10.96 9.16
C ARG A 34 12.64 -11.26 9.95
N ASN A 35 12.25 -12.53 10.00
CA ASN A 35 11.04 -12.99 10.72
C ASN A 35 9.75 -12.26 10.27
N GLY A 36 9.65 -11.96 8.97
CA GLY A 36 8.52 -11.20 8.41
C GLY A 36 8.48 -9.72 8.82
N ILE A 37 9.60 -9.17 9.29
CA ILE A 37 9.76 -7.76 9.64
C ILE A 37 10.77 -7.13 8.69
N VAL A 38 10.41 -6.00 8.11
CA VAL A 38 11.24 -5.19 7.23
C VAL A 38 12.05 -4.23 8.09
N GLU A 39 13.36 -4.29 7.99
CA GLU A 39 14.27 -3.26 8.51
C GLU A 39 14.51 -2.24 7.39
N THR A 40 14.27 -0.97 7.66
CA THR A 40 14.49 0.11 6.70
C THR A 40 15.88 0.74 6.89
N THR A 41 16.34 1.46 5.87
CA THR A 41 17.67 2.11 5.88
C THR A 41 17.79 3.24 6.90
N ASP A 42 16.66 3.81 7.31
CA ASP A 42 16.57 4.86 8.32
C ASP A 42 16.29 4.34 9.74
N GLY A 43 16.43 3.03 9.96
CA GLY A 43 16.32 2.41 11.28
C GLY A 43 14.89 2.18 11.77
N ARG A 44 13.90 2.21 10.89
CA ARG A 44 12.53 1.84 11.23
C ARG A 44 12.30 0.35 10.99
N TYR A 45 11.36 -0.22 11.72
CA TYR A 45 10.92 -1.60 11.57
C TYR A 45 9.46 -1.64 11.17
N VAL A 46 9.15 -2.42 10.13
CA VAL A 46 7.82 -2.45 9.53
C VAL A 46 7.32 -3.89 9.46
N LYS A 47 6.12 -4.12 9.98
CA LYS A 47 5.38 -5.39 9.85
C LYS A 47 4.22 -5.19 8.90
N ILE A 48 4.11 -6.04 7.88
CA ILE A 48 3.06 -6.00 6.87
C ILE A 48 2.19 -7.24 7.03
N LEU A 49 0.89 -7.03 7.22
CA LEU A 49 -0.11 -8.09 7.35
C LEU A 49 -1.12 -7.95 6.22
N GLU A 50 -1.38 -9.01 5.50
CA GLU A 50 -2.43 -9.04 4.49
C GLU A 50 -3.75 -9.47 5.11
N ILE A 51 -4.82 -8.76 4.76
CA ILE A 51 -6.17 -8.96 5.29
C ILE A 51 -7.06 -9.54 4.20
N GLU A 52 -7.77 -10.60 4.49
CA GLU A 52 -8.86 -11.09 3.66
C GLU A 52 -10.11 -10.23 3.93
N PRO A 53 -10.63 -9.53 2.92
CA PRO A 53 -11.78 -8.66 3.11
C PRO A 53 -13.07 -9.47 3.28
N ILE A 54 -14.03 -8.88 4.00
CA ILE A 54 -15.41 -9.35 4.04
C ILE A 54 -16.33 -8.40 3.28
N ASN A 55 -17.47 -8.88 2.82
CA ASN A 55 -18.50 -8.01 2.30
C ASN A 55 -19.35 -7.45 3.45
N PHE A 56 -18.93 -6.31 3.98
CA PHE A 56 -19.61 -5.64 5.09
C PHE A 56 -21.07 -5.27 4.78
N MET A 57 -21.36 -4.89 3.54
CA MET A 57 -22.71 -4.45 3.14
C MET A 57 -23.74 -5.60 3.08
N LEU A 58 -23.27 -6.85 2.97
CA LEU A 58 -24.14 -8.04 3.00
C LEU A 58 -24.42 -8.55 4.42
N ARG A 59 -23.86 -7.90 5.45
CA ARG A 59 -24.09 -8.25 6.85
C ARG A 59 -25.36 -7.60 7.38
N SER A 60 -25.99 -8.26 8.36
CA SER A 60 -27.11 -7.67 9.10
C SER A 60 -26.68 -6.38 9.84
N SER A 61 -27.63 -5.52 10.18
CA SER A 61 -27.33 -4.28 10.91
C SER A 61 -26.67 -4.54 12.27
N GLU A 62 -27.03 -5.62 12.94
CA GLU A 62 -26.42 -6.03 14.19
C GLU A 62 -24.97 -6.49 14.00
N GLU A 63 -24.69 -7.31 12.98
CA GLU A 63 -23.33 -7.73 12.62
C GLU A 63 -22.48 -6.52 12.24
N GLN A 64 -23.01 -5.60 11.44
CA GLN A 64 -22.31 -4.37 11.07
C GLN A 64 -21.93 -3.55 12.29
N TYR A 65 -22.84 -3.38 13.25
CA TYR A 65 -22.57 -2.68 14.50
C TYR A 65 -21.48 -3.39 15.32
N ASN A 66 -21.53 -4.71 15.44
CA ASN A 66 -20.54 -5.50 16.18
C ASN A 66 -19.15 -5.40 15.52
N ILE A 67 -19.08 -5.44 14.20
CA ILE A 67 -17.83 -5.25 13.43
C ILE A 67 -17.25 -3.86 13.72
N LEU A 68 -18.05 -2.81 13.62
CA LEU A 68 -17.59 -1.43 13.86
C LEU A 68 -17.14 -1.24 15.30
N SER A 69 -17.86 -1.80 16.29
CA SER A 69 -17.53 -1.73 17.71
C SER A 69 -16.21 -2.45 18.00
N SER A 70 -16.02 -3.65 17.46
CA SER A 70 -14.78 -4.43 17.61
C SER A 70 -13.59 -3.70 16.97
N PHE A 71 -13.78 -3.15 15.77
CA PHE A 71 -12.74 -2.37 15.07
C PHE A 71 -12.35 -1.11 15.84
N ALA A 72 -13.35 -0.37 16.37
CA ALA A 72 -13.12 0.81 17.20
C ALA A 72 -12.36 0.46 18.49
N SER A 73 -12.70 -0.68 19.12
CA SER A 73 -12.02 -1.17 20.31
C SER A 73 -10.56 -1.54 20.03
N TRP A 74 -10.31 -2.20 18.91
CA TRP A 74 -8.95 -2.50 18.48
C TRP A 74 -8.13 -1.23 18.21
N LEU A 75 -8.70 -0.21 17.54
CA LEU A 75 -8.01 1.05 17.30
C LEU A 75 -7.59 1.75 18.61
N LYS A 76 -8.37 1.63 19.68
CA LYS A 76 -8.04 2.22 21.00
C LYS A 76 -6.82 1.58 21.64
N ILE A 77 -6.61 0.29 21.45
CA ILE A 77 -5.47 -0.45 22.02
C ILE A 77 -4.26 -0.53 21.11
N SER A 78 -4.42 -0.21 19.82
CA SER A 78 -3.32 -0.29 18.86
C SER A 78 -2.22 0.72 19.21
N PRO A 79 -0.99 0.27 19.50
CA PRO A 79 0.01 1.11 20.17
C PRO A 79 0.84 1.95 19.20
N MET A 80 0.75 1.72 17.90
CA MET A 80 1.75 2.18 16.94
C MET A 80 1.14 3.01 15.83
N LYS A 81 2.02 3.64 15.03
CA LYS A 81 1.62 4.20 13.75
C LYS A 81 1.12 3.08 12.86
N LEU A 82 -0.07 3.28 12.35
CA LEU A 82 -0.78 2.34 11.49
C LEU A 82 -0.90 2.90 10.10
N GLN A 83 -0.84 2.02 9.12
CA GLN A 83 -1.20 2.33 7.76
C GLN A 83 -2.10 1.21 7.24
N PHE A 84 -3.25 1.58 6.69
CA PHE A 84 -4.05 0.71 5.84
C PHE A 84 -3.72 1.01 4.39
N LYS A 85 -3.34 -0.02 3.66
CA LYS A 85 -3.06 0.09 2.24
C LYS A 85 -4.03 -0.77 1.45
N SER A 86 -4.70 -0.18 0.47
CA SER A 86 -5.52 -0.89 -0.52
C SER A 86 -4.87 -0.79 -1.88
N ILE A 87 -4.70 -1.91 -2.54
CA ILE A 87 -4.13 -2.01 -3.88
C ILE A 87 -5.16 -2.63 -4.81
N THR A 88 -5.42 -1.96 -5.92
CA THR A 88 -6.28 -2.49 -6.98
C THR A 88 -5.44 -3.00 -8.14
N ARG A 89 -5.67 -4.24 -8.57
CA ARG A 89 -4.97 -4.90 -9.68
C ARG A 89 -5.98 -5.56 -10.60
N LYS A 90 -5.58 -5.80 -11.84
CA LYS A 90 -6.31 -6.76 -12.68
C LYS A 90 -6.26 -8.14 -12.03
N ALA A 91 -7.37 -8.86 -12.08
CA ALA A 91 -7.41 -10.23 -11.62
C ALA A 91 -6.46 -11.08 -12.48
N ASP A 92 -5.63 -11.87 -11.81
CA ASP A 92 -4.81 -12.87 -12.48
C ASP A 92 -5.68 -14.12 -12.74
N SER A 93 -6.27 -14.17 -13.93
CA SER A 93 -7.04 -15.33 -14.36
C SER A 93 -6.17 -16.47 -14.93
N ASP A 94 -4.89 -16.21 -15.19
CA ASP A 94 -4.03 -17.18 -15.89
C ASP A 94 -3.79 -18.45 -15.07
N LYS A 95 -3.63 -18.31 -13.74
CA LYS A 95 -3.53 -19.49 -12.86
C LYS A 95 -4.80 -20.34 -12.85
N HIS A 96 -5.95 -19.69 -12.84
CA HIS A 96 -7.24 -20.37 -12.89
C HIS A 96 -7.45 -21.06 -14.23
N ILE A 97 -7.15 -20.38 -15.33
CA ILE A 97 -7.17 -20.94 -16.69
C ILE A 97 -6.21 -22.13 -16.81
N ALA A 98 -5.00 -22.03 -16.26
CA ALA A 98 -4.04 -23.13 -16.27
C ALA A 98 -4.55 -24.36 -15.49
N MET A 99 -5.23 -24.15 -14.35
CA MET A 99 -5.86 -25.22 -13.59
C MET A 99 -6.98 -25.90 -14.39
N ILE A 100 -7.90 -25.12 -14.99
CA ILE A 100 -8.97 -25.65 -15.84
C ILE A 100 -8.40 -26.43 -17.03
N ARG A 101 -7.37 -25.91 -17.72
CA ARG A 101 -6.72 -26.63 -18.81
C ARG A 101 -6.11 -27.96 -18.38
N LYS A 102 -5.54 -28.01 -17.18
CA LYS A 102 -5.00 -29.25 -16.62
C LYS A 102 -6.13 -30.27 -16.40
N GLU A 103 -7.26 -29.84 -15.85
CA GLU A 103 -8.44 -30.69 -15.66
C GLU A 103 -9.01 -31.14 -17.00
N LEU A 104 -9.16 -30.25 -17.98
CA LEU A 104 -9.63 -30.59 -19.32
C LEU A 104 -8.68 -31.55 -20.05
N SER A 105 -7.40 -31.56 -19.76
CA SER A 105 -6.44 -32.52 -20.35
C SER A 105 -6.70 -33.96 -19.88
N MET A 106 -7.36 -34.13 -18.72
CA MET A 106 -7.71 -35.43 -18.14
C MET A 106 -9.15 -35.84 -18.43
N GLU A 107 -9.96 -34.97 -19.05
CA GLU A 107 -11.35 -35.24 -19.41
C GLU A 107 -11.41 -36.06 -20.73
N ASP A 108 -12.26 -37.03 -20.80
CA ASP A 108 -12.42 -37.86 -22.01
C ASP A 108 -13.62 -37.47 -22.88
N ASN A 109 -14.62 -36.81 -22.27
CA ASN A 109 -15.84 -36.43 -22.99
C ASN A 109 -15.61 -35.16 -23.85
N ALA A 110 -15.81 -35.31 -25.14
CA ALA A 110 -15.62 -34.22 -26.11
C ALA A 110 -16.56 -33.04 -25.88
N GLN A 111 -17.80 -33.25 -25.39
CA GLN A 111 -18.72 -32.14 -25.07
C GLN A 111 -18.28 -31.38 -23.84
N CYS A 112 -17.77 -32.06 -22.81
CA CYS A 112 -17.18 -31.40 -21.61
C CYS A 112 -15.95 -30.61 -21.97
N LYS A 113 -15.09 -31.10 -22.86
CA LYS A 113 -13.94 -30.35 -23.37
C LYS A 113 -14.36 -29.06 -24.08
N ALA A 114 -15.34 -29.13 -24.97
CA ALA A 114 -15.84 -27.95 -25.68
C ALA A 114 -16.40 -26.90 -24.70
N MET A 115 -17.25 -27.33 -23.75
CA MET A 115 -17.78 -26.43 -22.72
C MET A 115 -16.66 -25.81 -21.86
N GLY A 116 -15.62 -26.55 -21.55
CA GLY A 116 -14.48 -26.06 -20.79
C GLY A 116 -13.66 -25.03 -21.57
N GLU A 117 -13.44 -25.18 -22.85
CA GLU A 117 -12.79 -24.18 -23.69
C GLU A 117 -13.64 -22.91 -23.84
N ASP A 118 -14.97 -23.04 -24.01
CA ASP A 118 -15.92 -21.92 -24.01
C ASP A 118 -15.86 -21.16 -22.68
N TYR A 119 -15.78 -21.88 -21.57
CA TYR A 119 -15.62 -21.28 -20.24
C TYR A 119 -14.29 -20.55 -20.08
N ILE A 120 -13.19 -21.10 -20.58
CA ILE A 120 -11.89 -20.43 -20.62
C ILE A 120 -11.97 -19.14 -21.44
N GLN A 121 -12.66 -19.18 -22.60
CA GLN A 121 -12.83 -18.00 -23.42
C GLN A 121 -13.66 -16.93 -22.71
N LEU A 122 -14.74 -17.32 -22.04
CA LEU A 122 -15.55 -16.41 -21.21
C LEU A 122 -14.71 -15.74 -20.10
N ILE A 123 -13.89 -16.54 -19.38
CA ILE A 123 -12.99 -16.00 -18.34
C ILE A 123 -12.02 -14.98 -18.94
N LYS A 124 -11.45 -15.24 -20.10
CA LYS A 124 -10.55 -14.30 -20.80
C LYS A 124 -11.27 -13.02 -21.19
N ASP A 125 -12.47 -13.11 -21.73
CA ASP A 125 -13.25 -11.97 -22.20
C ASP A 125 -13.72 -11.09 -21.03
N VAL A 126 -14.19 -11.68 -19.94
CA VAL A 126 -14.59 -10.98 -18.71
C VAL A 126 -13.38 -10.46 -17.96
N GLY A 127 -12.33 -11.29 -17.79
CA GLY A 127 -11.12 -10.94 -17.08
C GLY A 127 -10.31 -9.82 -17.77
N SER A 128 -10.35 -9.76 -19.11
CA SER A 128 -9.66 -8.72 -19.86
C SER A 128 -10.28 -7.33 -19.69
N ARG A 129 -11.58 -7.26 -19.40
CA ARG A 129 -12.34 -5.99 -19.40
C ARG A 129 -12.57 -5.41 -18.00
N GLU A 130 -12.90 -6.21 -16.99
CA GLU A 130 -13.48 -5.68 -15.75
C GLU A 130 -13.05 -6.37 -14.46
N ALA A 131 -12.36 -7.51 -14.51
CA ALA A 131 -12.03 -8.24 -13.29
C ALA A 131 -10.89 -7.54 -12.53
N LEU A 132 -11.26 -6.77 -11.51
CA LEU A 132 -10.34 -6.14 -10.58
C LEU A 132 -10.30 -6.90 -9.25
N THR A 133 -9.13 -7.24 -8.79
CA THR A 133 -8.88 -7.79 -7.45
C THR A 133 -8.30 -6.70 -6.57
N ARG A 134 -8.75 -6.65 -5.33
CA ARG A 134 -8.22 -5.75 -4.31
C ARG A 134 -7.53 -6.55 -3.24
N ARG A 135 -6.34 -6.09 -2.85
CA ARG A 135 -5.62 -6.62 -1.71
C ARG A 135 -5.52 -5.54 -0.64
N PHE A 136 -5.70 -5.93 0.59
CA PHE A 136 -5.72 -5.02 1.73
C PHE A 136 -4.60 -5.41 2.69
N PHE A 137 -3.88 -4.39 3.14
CA PHE A 137 -2.75 -4.58 4.04
C PHE A 137 -2.89 -3.68 5.26
N LEU A 138 -2.58 -4.24 6.41
CA LEU A 138 -2.36 -3.53 7.64
C LEU A 138 -0.86 -3.48 7.88
N ILE A 139 -0.33 -2.28 8.05
CA ILE A 139 1.10 -2.05 8.18
C ILE A 139 1.36 -1.36 9.51
N TYR A 140 2.18 -1.98 10.33
CA TYR A 140 2.71 -1.41 11.57
C TYR A 140 4.08 -0.86 11.35
N GLN A 141 4.32 0.35 11.85
CA GLN A 141 5.62 0.97 11.83
C GLN A 141 6.10 1.24 13.25
N TYR A 142 7.27 0.74 13.58
CA TYR A 142 7.99 1.06 14.80
C TYR A 142 9.17 1.97 14.47
N GLU A 143 9.28 3.09 15.20
CA GLU A 143 10.42 3.98 15.15
C GLU A 143 11.09 3.95 16.51
N ALA A 144 12.40 3.70 16.55
CA ALA A 144 13.16 3.84 17.78
C ALA A 144 13.18 5.31 18.19
N ILE A 145 12.64 5.62 19.37
CA ILE A 145 12.63 6.96 19.92
C ILE A 145 13.95 7.17 20.67
N GLY A 146 14.86 7.90 20.04
CA GLY A 146 16.19 8.21 20.58
C GLY A 146 17.30 7.34 19.97
N ARG A 147 18.51 7.90 19.91
CA ARG A 147 19.74 7.22 19.43
C ARG A 147 20.31 6.25 20.48
N SER A 148 19.51 5.48 21.13
CA SER A 148 20.04 4.36 21.90
C SER A 148 20.34 3.24 20.91
N GLU A 149 21.60 2.97 20.67
CA GLU A 149 22.12 1.90 19.79
C GLU A 149 21.69 0.49 20.21
N SER A 150 20.83 0.36 21.20
CA SER A 150 20.45 -0.90 21.83
C SER A 150 18.95 -1.09 22.07
N ASP A 151 18.09 -0.57 21.22
CA ASP A 151 16.76 -1.19 21.21
C ASP A 151 16.95 -2.60 20.65
N ASP A 152 17.06 -3.53 21.58
CA ASP A 152 17.27 -4.93 21.30
C ASP A 152 16.20 -5.39 20.29
N TYR A 153 16.64 -5.88 19.14
CA TYR A 153 15.75 -6.42 18.10
C TYR A 153 14.69 -7.36 18.69
N SER A 154 15.02 -8.07 19.76
CA SER A 154 14.09 -8.97 20.43
C SER A 154 12.88 -8.23 21.06
N LYS A 155 13.06 -7.01 21.58
CA LYS A 155 11.97 -6.17 22.08
C LYS A 155 11.09 -5.68 20.94
N ILE A 156 11.70 -5.18 19.86
CA ILE A 156 10.99 -4.71 18.67
C ILE A 156 10.17 -5.85 18.08
N TYR A 157 10.78 -7.02 17.94
CA TYR A 157 10.14 -8.23 17.47
C TYR A 157 8.93 -8.60 18.35
N SER A 158 9.10 -8.67 19.67
CA SER A 158 8.02 -9.02 20.60
C SER A 158 6.87 -8.02 20.55
N MET A 159 7.15 -6.71 20.42
CA MET A 159 6.12 -5.67 20.28
C MET A 159 5.33 -5.80 18.98
N LEU A 160 6.01 -6.02 17.85
CA LEU A 160 5.37 -6.18 16.54
C LEU A 160 4.56 -7.48 16.45
N VAL A 161 5.06 -8.57 17.02
CA VAL A 161 4.33 -9.84 17.11
C VAL A 161 3.11 -9.72 18.02
N SER A 162 3.22 -9.04 19.17
CA SER A 162 2.08 -8.77 20.03
C SER A 162 1.02 -7.92 19.35
N ALA A 163 1.42 -6.89 18.60
CA ALA A 163 0.51 -6.07 17.80
C ALA A 163 -0.21 -6.90 16.71
N GLU A 164 0.51 -7.80 16.04
CA GLU A 164 -0.06 -8.76 15.08
C GLU A 164 -1.09 -9.67 15.74
N GLN A 165 -0.76 -10.28 16.90
CA GLN A 165 -1.67 -11.18 17.61
C GLN A 165 -2.96 -10.47 18.06
N ASN A 166 -2.82 -9.24 18.56
CA ASN A 166 -3.97 -8.42 18.91
C ASN A 166 -4.82 -8.10 17.67
N ALA A 167 -4.20 -7.72 16.56
CA ALA A 167 -4.94 -7.49 15.32
C ALA A 167 -5.68 -8.76 14.88
N ARG A 168 -5.03 -9.93 14.89
CA ARG A 168 -5.68 -11.19 14.53
C ARG A 168 -6.90 -11.49 15.35
N ALA A 169 -6.81 -11.34 16.68
CA ALA A 169 -7.92 -11.60 17.58
C ALA A 169 -9.14 -10.71 17.29
N TYR A 170 -8.93 -9.41 17.12
CA TYR A 170 -10.02 -8.47 16.85
C TYR A 170 -10.56 -8.57 15.42
N PHE A 171 -9.73 -8.77 14.42
CA PHE A 171 -10.16 -8.94 13.03
C PHE A 171 -10.98 -10.22 12.87
N MET A 172 -10.61 -11.29 13.56
CA MET A 172 -11.40 -12.52 13.59
C MET A 172 -12.82 -12.28 14.17
N GLN A 173 -12.94 -11.45 15.20
CA GLN A 173 -14.25 -11.04 15.75
C GLN A 173 -15.05 -10.21 14.72
N CYS A 174 -14.38 -9.49 13.85
CA CYS A 174 -15.00 -8.77 12.75
C CYS A 174 -15.36 -9.68 11.55
N GLY A 175 -15.03 -10.96 11.61
CA GLY A 175 -15.18 -11.90 10.49
C GLY A 175 -14.10 -11.76 9.40
N ASN A 176 -13.12 -10.90 9.58
CA ASN A 176 -11.95 -10.79 8.72
C ASN A 176 -10.89 -11.81 9.14
N ASN A 177 -10.11 -12.28 8.17
CA ASN A 177 -8.96 -13.11 8.44
C ASN A 177 -7.67 -12.36 8.08
N ILE A 178 -6.60 -12.55 8.85
CA ILE A 178 -5.27 -12.09 8.50
C ILE A 178 -4.47 -13.28 8.01
N ILE A 179 -4.00 -13.22 6.77
CA ILE A 179 -3.29 -14.31 6.12
C ILE A 179 -2.00 -14.64 6.89
N GLN A 180 -1.79 -15.93 7.13
CA GLN A 180 -0.58 -16.42 7.79
C GLN A 180 0.29 -17.20 6.79
N PRO A 181 1.37 -16.61 6.29
CA PRO A 181 2.24 -17.26 5.33
C PRO A 181 3.11 -18.34 6.00
N LYS A 182 3.40 -19.42 5.27
CA LYS A 182 4.32 -20.48 5.73
C LYS A 182 5.75 -19.97 5.88
N ASN A 183 6.18 -19.08 4.98
CA ASN A 183 7.46 -18.40 5.02
C ASN A 183 7.23 -16.89 5.08
N PRO A 184 7.29 -16.28 6.28
CA PRO A 184 7.00 -14.85 6.46
C PRO A 184 7.96 -13.93 5.68
N ASP A 185 9.25 -14.27 5.60
CA ASP A 185 10.25 -13.43 4.93
C ASP A 185 10.01 -13.40 3.43
N GLN A 186 9.76 -14.55 2.84
CA GLN A 186 9.43 -14.65 1.41
C GLN A 186 8.13 -13.92 1.08
N ALA A 187 7.10 -14.09 1.90
CA ALA A 187 5.80 -13.44 1.67
C ALA A 187 5.92 -11.91 1.72
N VAL A 188 6.68 -11.38 2.68
CA VAL A 188 6.94 -9.93 2.77
C VAL A 188 7.77 -9.44 1.58
N ALA A 189 8.78 -10.19 1.15
CA ALA A 189 9.56 -9.85 -0.04
C ALA A 189 8.68 -9.83 -1.30
N GLU A 190 7.76 -10.79 -1.47
CA GLU A 190 6.80 -10.83 -2.57
C GLU A 190 5.84 -9.63 -2.53
N ILE A 191 5.33 -9.27 -1.35
CA ILE A 191 4.48 -8.09 -1.18
C ILE A 191 5.24 -6.81 -1.54
N LEU A 192 6.48 -6.64 -1.08
CA LEU A 192 7.31 -5.49 -1.42
C LEU A 192 7.64 -5.46 -2.91
N TYR A 193 7.96 -6.62 -3.51
CA TYR A 193 8.15 -6.72 -4.95
C TYR A 193 6.93 -6.22 -5.71
N MET A 194 5.73 -6.62 -5.31
CA MET A 194 4.47 -6.14 -5.88
C MET A 194 4.27 -4.63 -5.68
N PHE A 195 4.69 -4.06 -4.54
CA PHE A 195 4.56 -2.62 -4.29
C PHE A 195 5.45 -1.79 -5.19
N PHE A 196 6.68 -2.22 -5.40
CA PHE A 196 7.66 -1.51 -6.24
C PHE A 196 7.54 -1.84 -7.74
N ASN A 197 6.94 -2.97 -8.10
CA ASN A 197 6.85 -3.46 -9.48
C ASN A 197 5.40 -3.67 -9.90
N ARG A 198 4.57 -2.63 -9.76
CA ARG A 198 3.09 -2.69 -9.95
C ARG A 198 2.63 -3.39 -11.23
N ARG A 199 3.36 -3.21 -12.33
CA ARG A 199 3.03 -3.84 -13.62
C ARG A 199 3.89 -5.05 -13.89
N SER A 200 5.19 -4.89 -13.73
CA SER A 200 6.17 -5.95 -14.08
C SER A 200 5.94 -7.23 -13.28
N CYS A 201 5.35 -7.14 -12.06
CA CYS A 201 5.03 -8.33 -11.26
C CYS A 201 3.90 -9.19 -11.83
N VAL A 202 3.15 -8.70 -12.82
CA VAL A 202 2.16 -9.49 -13.56
C VAL A 202 2.87 -10.35 -14.62
N ASP A 203 3.80 -9.73 -15.32
CA ASP A 203 4.53 -10.38 -16.43
C ASP A 203 5.67 -11.27 -15.90
N GLU A 204 6.27 -10.92 -14.77
CA GLU A 204 7.35 -11.66 -14.11
C GLU A 204 6.95 -11.96 -12.65
N PRO A 205 6.46 -13.16 -12.33
CA PRO A 205 6.20 -13.61 -10.96
C PRO A 205 7.44 -13.50 -10.07
N PHE A 206 7.25 -13.32 -8.76
CA PHE A 206 8.38 -13.14 -7.84
C PHE A 206 9.38 -14.30 -7.85
N THR A 207 8.91 -15.53 -8.01
CA THR A 207 9.77 -16.73 -8.14
C THR A 207 10.70 -16.64 -9.35
N ASP A 208 10.18 -16.19 -10.49
CA ASP A 208 10.96 -16.04 -11.72
C ASP A 208 11.97 -14.89 -11.59
N ARG A 209 11.54 -13.81 -10.93
CA ARG A 209 12.43 -12.71 -10.57
C ARG A 209 13.59 -13.17 -9.69
N VAL A 210 13.32 -13.97 -8.67
CA VAL A 210 14.36 -14.52 -7.77
C VAL A 210 15.34 -15.39 -8.56
N ASN A 211 14.82 -16.31 -9.37
CA ASN A 211 15.65 -17.19 -10.20
C ASN A 211 16.55 -16.40 -11.14
N ARG A 212 15.99 -15.42 -11.84
CA ARG A 212 16.73 -14.55 -12.76
C ARG A 212 17.84 -13.78 -12.05
N VAL A 213 17.54 -13.15 -10.92
CA VAL A 213 18.54 -12.38 -10.15
C VAL A 213 19.69 -13.27 -9.65
N ILE A 214 19.37 -14.50 -9.23
CA ILE A 214 20.39 -15.49 -8.83
C ILE A 214 21.27 -15.85 -10.03
N ILE A 215 20.65 -16.18 -11.18
CA ILE A 215 21.37 -16.53 -12.41
C ILE A 215 22.31 -15.41 -12.83
N ASP A 216 21.79 -14.18 -12.93
CA ASP A 216 22.55 -12.99 -13.33
C ASP A 216 23.72 -12.73 -12.37
N THR A 217 23.49 -12.87 -11.06
CA THR A 217 24.52 -12.66 -10.03
C THR A 217 25.60 -13.73 -10.07
N MET A 218 25.23 -15.00 -10.28
CA MET A 218 26.18 -16.11 -10.43
C MET A 218 27.04 -15.91 -11.68
N ALA A 219 26.41 -15.59 -12.82
CA ALA A 219 27.10 -15.32 -14.09
C ALA A 219 28.07 -14.14 -13.96
N ALA A 220 27.65 -13.04 -13.34
CA ALA A 220 28.50 -11.85 -13.14
C ALA A 220 29.75 -12.15 -12.25
N LYS A 221 29.66 -13.16 -11.37
CA LYS A 221 30.77 -13.60 -10.52
C LYS A 221 31.55 -14.79 -11.10
N GLY A 222 31.24 -15.23 -12.31
CA GLY A 222 31.88 -16.39 -12.96
C GLY A 222 31.61 -17.70 -12.23
N LYS A 223 30.50 -17.82 -11.50
CA LYS A 223 30.11 -19.01 -10.75
C LYS A 223 29.14 -19.89 -11.52
N ILE A 224 29.21 -21.21 -11.30
CA ILE A 224 28.39 -22.21 -11.97
C ILE A 224 27.18 -22.55 -11.10
N ILE A 225 25.97 -22.44 -11.69
CA ILE A 225 24.72 -22.79 -11.02
C ILE A 225 24.69 -24.28 -10.72
N GLY A 226 24.30 -24.62 -9.48
CA GLY A 226 24.23 -26.02 -9.01
C GLY A 226 25.56 -26.62 -8.54
N VAL A 227 26.70 -25.93 -8.76
CA VAL A 227 28.04 -26.35 -8.33
C VAL A 227 28.56 -25.41 -7.26
N ASP A 228 28.55 -24.12 -7.51
CA ASP A 228 29.08 -23.12 -6.59
C ASP A 228 27.99 -22.65 -5.58
N PRO A 229 28.39 -22.25 -4.36
CA PRO A 229 27.44 -21.69 -3.41
C PRO A 229 26.87 -20.34 -3.92
N ILE A 230 25.56 -20.13 -3.71
CA ILE A 230 24.89 -18.90 -4.05
C ILE A 230 25.51 -17.76 -3.21
N PRO A 231 26.00 -16.68 -3.81
CA PRO A 231 26.54 -15.55 -3.09
C PRO A 231 25.42 -14.83 -2.32
N HIS A 232 25.79 -14.14 -1.24
CA HIS A 232 24.83 -13.28 -0.55
C HIS A 232 24.31 -12.20 -1.52
N ILE A 233 22.98 -12.15 -1.67
CA ILE A 233 22.27 -11.19 -2.51
C ILE A 233 21.35 -10.38 -1.60
N SER A 234 21.50 -9.05 -1.62
CA SER A 234 20.62 -8.18 -0.84
C SER A 234 19.17 -8.28 -1.33
N VAL A 235 18.22 -8.23 -0.41
CA VAL A 235 16.77 -8.20 -0.70
C VAL A 235 16.40 -7.15 -1.74
N ARG A 236 17.11 -6.01 -1.75
CA ARG A 236 16.87 -4.92 -2.74
C ARG A 236 16.96 -5.37 -4.18
N HIS A 237 17.82 -6.33 -4.51
CA HIS A 237 17.96 -6.84 -5.89
C HIS A 237 16.71 -7.60 -6.35
N PHE A 238 16.00 -8.23 -5.43
CA PHE A 238 14.78 -8.96 -5.75
C PHE A 238 13.57 -8.04 -5.89
N ILE A 239 13.49 -6.97 -5.07
CA ILE A 239 12.30 -6.11 -4.98
C ILE A 239 12.39 -4.82 -5.80
N ALA A 240 13.59 -4.38 -6.17
CA ALA A 240 13.78 -3.12 -6.91
C ALA A 240 13.13 -3.16 -8.30
N PRO A 241 12.53 -2.06 -8.79
CA PRO A 241 12.12 -1.93 -10.18
C PRO A 241 13.34 -1.95 -11.09
N ARG A 242 13.12 -2.23 -12.37
CA ARG A 242 14.22 -2.26 -13.38
C ARG A 242 14.74 -0.85 -13.69
N GLY A 243 13.86 0.14 -13.63
CA GLY A 243 14.18 1.53 -13.90
C GLY A 243 13.42 2.47 -12.99
N LEU A 244 14.10 3.51 -12.52
CA LEU A 244 13.53 4.55 -11.66
C LEU A 244 14.07 5.91 -12.09
N ASP A 245 13.16 6.83 -12.44
CA ASP A 245 13.48 8.22 -12.74
C ASP A 245 12.78 9.14 -11.74
N LEU A 246 13.55 9.84 -10.94
CA LEU A 246 13.14 10.80 -9.92
C LEU A 246 13.43 12.25 -10.32
N SER A 247 13.77 12.52 -11.58
CA SER A 247 14.14 13.86 -12.06
C SER A 247 12.95 14.82 -12.16
N HIS A 248 11.73 14.31 -12.11
CA HIS A 248 10.49 15.08 -12.26
C HIS A 248 9.91 15.50 -10.91
N TYR A 249 9.42 16.75 -10.83
CA TYR A 249 8.90 17.31 -9.59
C TYR A 249 7.50 16.76 -9.20
N ASN A 250 6.63 16.53 -10.18
CA ASN A 250 5.21 16.20 -9.95
C ASN A 250 4.89 14.70 -10.05
N TYR A 251 5.81 13.91 -10.59
CA TYR A 251 5.63 12.48 -10.79
C TYR A 251 6.98 11.77 -10.78
N ILE A 252 6.93 10.48 -10.59
CA ILE A 252 8.09 9.59 -10.76
C ILE A 252 7.81 8.63 -11.91
N VAL A 253 8.86 8.14 -12.54
CA VAL A 253 8.73 7.09 -13.58
C VAL A 253 9.38 5.82 -13.05
N MET A 254 8.58 4.75 -12.95
CA MET A 254 9.07 3.41 -12.62
C MET A 254 8.70 2.46 -13.76
N ASP A 255 9.69 1.75 -14.27
CA ASP A 255 9.54 0.79 -15.38
C ASP A 255 8.77 1.39 -16.58
N GLY A 256 9.06 2.66 -16.92
CA GLY A 256 8.44 3.39 -18.02
C GLY A 256 7.00 3.86 -17.76
N ARG A 257 6.49 3.77 -16.52
CA ARG A 257 5.17 4.26 -16.14
C ARG A 257 5.24 5.43 -15.18
N TYR A 258 4.26 6.32 -15.30
CA TYR A 258 4.17 7.55 -14.53
C TYR A 258 3.36 7.32 -13.26
N TYR A 259 3.90 7.76 -12.11
CA TYR A 259 3.25 7.68 -10.81
C TYR A 259 3.20 9.07 -10.19
N CYS A 260 2.04 9.47 -9.69
CA CYS A 260 1.88 10.69 -8.92
C CYS A 260 1.28 10.39 -7.54
N PHE A 261 1.58 11.24 -6.58
CA PHE A 261 1.08 11.13 -5.22
C PHE A 261 0.11 12.27 -4.94
N LEU A 262 -1.10 11.90 -4.54
CA LEU A 262 -2.12 12.84 -4.11
C LEU A 262 -2.35 12.63 -2.61
N TYR A 263 -2.55 13.70 -1.87
CA TYR A 263 -2.85 13.60 -0.44
C TYR A 263 -3.91 14.61 -0.02
N ILE A 264 -4.72 14.22 0.95
CA ILE A 264 -5.70 15.10 1.57
C ILE A 264 -5.03 15.76 2.77
N LYS A 265 -4.92 17.09 2.74
CA LYS A 265 -4.41 17.85 3.89
C LYS A 265 -5.36 17.73 5.07
N GLY A 266 -4.84 17.84 6.30
CA GLY A 266 -5.65 17.79 7.51
C GLY A 266 -6.85 18.75 7.54
N ASN A 267 -6.72 19.91 6.89
CA ASN A 267 -7.82 20.89 6.76
C ASN A 267 -8.76 20.57 5.58
N GLY A 268 -8.46 19.57 4.76
CA GLY A 268 -9.26 19.16 3.61
C GLY A 268 -10.35 18.14 3.93
N TYR A 269 -10.41 17.66 5.17
CA TYR A 269 -11.49 16.77 5.61
C TYR A 269 -12.67 17.60 6.11
N PRO A 270 -13.91 17.28 5.68
CA PRO A 270 -15.10 17.85 6.28
C PRO A 270 -15.23 17.39 7.73
N SER A 271 -16.04 18.08 8.53
CA SER A 271 -16.29 17.74 9.93
C SER A 271 -16.89 16.35 10.11
N THR A 272 -17.67 15.92 9.13
CA THR A 272 -18.30 14.59 9.07
C THR A 272 -18.18 14.02 7.66
N VAL A 273 -18.02 12.70 7.56
CA VAL A 273 -18.00 11.97 6.30
C VAL A 273 -19.08 10.89 6.34
N ARG A 274 -19.71 10.66 5.20
CA ARG A 274 -20.71 9.59 5.08
C ARG A 274 -20.01 8.23 5.05
N GLY A 275 -20.67 7.18 5.56
CA GLY A 275 -20.19 5.81 5.40
C GLY A 275 -19.93 5.51 3.93
N GLY A 276 -18.79 4.84 3.62
CA GLY A 276 -18.42 4.49 2.26
C GLY A 276 -17.91 5.65 1.38
N TRP A 277 -17.59 6.82 1.93
CA TRP A 277 -17.11 7.98 1.16
C TRP A 277 -15.86 7.70 0.30
N MET A 278 -15.03 6.75 0.71
CA MET A 278 -13.86 6.30 -0.07
C MET A 278 -14.20 5.29 -1.17
N SER A 279 -15.44 4.78 -1.21
CA SER A 279 -15.81 3.70 -2.15
C SER A 279 -15.60 4.11 -3.60
N SER A 280 -15.88 5.36 -3.96
CA SER A 280 -15.66 5.87 -5.31
C SER A 280 -14.19 5.86 -5.70
N LEU A 281 -13.29 6.20 -4.78
CA LEU A 281 -11.84 6.18 -5.02
C LEU A 281 -11.32 4.73 -5.11
N ILE A 282 -11.77 3.86 -4.19
CA ILE A 282 -11.39 2.44 -4.20
C ILE A 282 -11.88 1.75 -5.47
N ASN A 283 -13.03 2.16 -5.99
CA ASN A 283 -13.65 1.58 -7.19
C ASN A 283 -13.27 2.29 -8.49
N ALA A 284 -12.42 3.32 -8.46
CA ALA A 284 -12.08 4.12 -9.63
C ALA A 284 -11.29 3.36 -10.72
N GLY A 285 -10.76 2.19 -10.42
CA GLY A 285 -10.14 1.32 -11.41
C GLY A 285 -8.73 0.86 -11.06
N GLU A 286 -8.06 0.26 -12.06
CA GLU A 286 -6.67 -0.19 -11.94
C GLU A 286 -5.71 1.01 -11.82
N GLY A 287 -4.67 0.85 -11.02
CA GLY A 287 -3.60 1.83 -10.90
C GLY A 287 -3.80 2.87 -9.80
N ILE A 288 -4.87 2.77 -9.01
CA ILE A 288 -5.07 3.60 -7.82
C ILE A 288 -4.80 2.77 -6.57
N ASP A 289 -3.79 3.20 -5.83
CA ASP A 289 -3.49 2.68 -4.50
C ASP A 289 -3.93 3.72 -3.46
N ILE A 290 -4.52 3.25 -2.38
CA ILE A 290 -5.00 4.12 -1.31
C ILE A 290 -4.25 3.77 -0.03
N ASP A 291 -3.66 4.78 0.57
CA ASP A 291 -2.95 4.69 1.84
C ASP A 291 -3.64 5.57 2.89
N VAL A 292 -4.07 4.95 3.98
CA VAL A 292 -4.66 5.64 5.13
C VAL A 292 -3.71 5.53 6.30
N HIS A 293 -3.06 6.64 6.64
CA HIS A 293 -2.14 6.71 7.77
C HIS A 293 -2.87 7.13 9.04
N LEU A 294 -2.75 6.34 10.08
CA LEU A 294 -3.30 6.62 11.39
C LEU A 294 -2.16 6.77 12.40
N SER A 295 -2.16 7.87 13.11
CA SER A 295 -1.23 8.12 14.21
C SER A 295 -2.00 8.49 15.47
N ARG A 296 -1.56 7.92 16.59
CA ARG A 296 -2.15 8.24 17.89
C ARG A 296 -1.57 9.54 18.41
N GLU A 297 -2.42 10.52 18.65
CA GLU A 297 -2.01 11.72 19.38
C GLU A 297 -2.01 11.50 20.91
N ASN A 298 -1.18 12.28 21.62
CA ASN A 298 -1.21 12.27 23.07
C ASN A 298 -2.54 12.85 23.56
N ARG A 299 -3.25 12.12 24.41
CA ARG A 299 -4.57 12.48 24.95
C ARG A 299 -4.57 13.89 25.56
N SER A 300 -3.60 14.22 26.38
CA SER A 300 -3.48 15.55 27.01
C SER A 300 -3.39 16.65 25.95
N LYS A 301 -2.50 16.49 24.96
CA LYS A 301 -2.37 17.48 23.88
C LYS A 301 -3.65 17.63 23.04
N THR A 302 -4.39 16.53 22.85
CA THR A 302 -5.68 16.56 22.14
C THR A 302 -6.74 17.33 22.92
N ILE A 303 -6.85 17.06 24.23
CA ILE A 303 -7.75 17.78 25.15
C ILE A 303 -7.45 19.27 25.13
N ASP A 304 -6.17 19.66 25.25
CA ASP A 304 -5.75 21.07 25.23
C ASP A 304 -6.10 21.75 23.91
N LYS A 305 -5.84 21.09 22.77
CA LYS A 305 -6.20 21.60 21.43
C LYS A 305 -7.72 21.80 21.29
N VAL A 306 -8.52 20.81 21.73
CA VAL A 306 -9.98 20.89 21.67
C VAL A 306 -10.50 22.01 22.58
N ALA A 307 -10.00 22.10 23.82
CA ALA A 307 -10.35 23.18 24.75
C ALA A 307 -10.01 24.55 24.20
N GLN A 308 -8.82 24.70 23.61
CA GLN A 308 -8.42 25.94 22.92
C GLN A 308 -9.36 26.29 21.76
N ARG A 309 -9.72 25.30 20.93
CA ARG A 309 -10.65 25.51 19.80
C ARG A 309 -12.03 25.92 20.28
N ILE A 310 -12.55 25.33 21.36
CA ILE A 310 -13.81 25.74 22.00
C ILE A 310 -13.76 27.21 22.46
N ARG A 311 -12.64 27.62 23.12
CA ARG A 311 -12.46 29.01 23.57
C ARG A 311 -12.44 29.98 22.39
N LEU A 312 -11.68 29.68 21.33
CA LEU A 312 -11.60 30.49 20.13
C LEU A 312 -12.95 30.61 19.41
N ASN A 313 -13.69 29.50 19.28
CA ASN A 313 -14.99 29.52 18.64
C ASN A 313 -16.01 30.33 19.45
N ARG A 314 -15.99 30.24 20.79
CA ARG A 314 -16.82 31.07 21.67
C ARG A 314 -16.48 32.56 21.56
N THR A 315 -15.21 32.91 21.45
CA THR A 315 -14.78 34.31 21.29
C THR A 315 -15.24 34.84 19.94
N LYS A 316 -15.13 34.06 18.86
CA LYS A 316 -15.64 34.41 17.53
C LYS A 316 -17.15 34.59 17.55
N LEU A 317 -17.88 33.67 18.17
CA LEU A 317 -19.34 33.70 18.24
C LEU A 317 -19.85 34.99 18.93
N LYS A 318 -19.16 35.45 19.99
CA LYS A 318 -19.46 36.70 20.67
C LYS A 318 -19.26 37.96 19.81
N GLY A 319 -18.44 37.87 18.76
CA GLY A 319 -18.15 38.97 17.85
C GLY A 319 -18.95 38.94 16.54
N MET A 320 -19.77 37.93 16.32
CA MET A 320 -20.57 37.77 15.09
C MET A 320 -22.02 38.24 15.32
N GLN A 321 -22.64 38.74 14.24
CA GLN A 321 -24.08 39.02 14.28
C GLN A 321 -24.89 37.75 14.11
N ASP A 322 -26.01 37.62 14.85
CA ASP A 322 -26.82 36.39 14.96
C ASP A 322 -27.47 35.91 13.65
N THR A 323 -27.33 36.61 12.55
CA THR A 323 -28.02 36.35 11.27
C THR A 323 -27.12 35.75 10.19
N SER A 324 -25.87 35.39 10.48
CA SER A 324 -24.99 34.84 9.46
C SER A 324 -25.01 33.30 9.46
N THR A 325 -24.95 32.70 8.28
CA THR A 325 -24.82 31.23 8.12
C THR A 325 -23.60 30.70 8.86
N ASP A 326 -22.52 31.48 8.90
CA ASP A 326 -21.30 31.16 9.63
C ASP A 326 -21.52 31.11 11.16
N TYR A 327 -22.47 31.91 11.69
CA TYR A 327 -22.86 31.89 13.10
C TYR A 327 -23.48 30.53 13.47
N GLU A 328 -24.44 30.02 12.68
CA GLU A 328 -25.09 28.75 12.91
C GLU A 328 -24.11 27.58 12.85
N GLU A 329 -23.20 27.55 11.84
CA GLU A 329 -22.16 26.54 11.74
C GLU A 329 -21.22 26.55 12.95
N LEU A 330 -20.81 27.74 13.37
CA LEU A 330 -19.93 27.93 14.52
C LEU A 330 -20.62 27.56 15.84
N ALA A 331 -21.88 27.93 16.01
CA ALA A 331 -22.69 27.58 17.18
C ALA A 331 -22.86 26.07 17.30
N ASN A 332 -23.14 25.38 16.20
CA ASN A 332 -23.27 23.93 16.15
C ASN A 332 -21.91 23.16 16.37
N SER A 333 -20.80 23.78 16.08
CA SER A 333 -19.47 23.18 16.29
C SER A 333 -19.07 23.09 17.79
N ILE A 334 -19.59 23.95 18.63
CA ILE A 334 -19.27 24.00 20.06
C ILE A 334 -19.77 22.78 20.84
N PRO A 335 -21.07 22.36 20.73
CA PRO A 335 -21.55 21.15 21.38
C PRO A 335 -20.82 19.90 20.94
N VAL A 336 -20.52 19.76 19.63
CA VAL A 336 -19.75 18.64 19.09
C VAL A 336 -18.35 18.59 19.71
N SER A 337 -17.68 19.73 19.83
CA SER A 337 -16.38 19.82 20.46
C SER A 337 -16.41 19.45 21.95
N TYR A 338 -17.48 19.79 22.69
CA TYR A 338 -17.68 19.35 24.06
C TYR A 338 -17.92 17.84 24.19
N THR A 339 -18.66 17.26 23.27
CA THR A 339 -18.87 15.80 23.24
C THR A 339 -17.54 15.08 23.03
N HIS A 340 -16.70 15.58 22.14
CA HIS A 340 -15.34 15.08 21.95
C HIS A 340 -14.48 15.24 23.20
N LEU A 341 -14.55 16.38 23.89
CA LEU A 341 -13.79 16.58 25.13
C LEU A 341 -14.19 15.57 26.19
N ARG A 342 -15.51 15.38 26.43
CA ARG A 342 -16.03 14.39 27.39
C ARG A 342 -15.69 12.95 27.04
N ALA A 343 -15.63 12.61 25.77
CA ALA A 343 -15.25 11.27 25.33
C ALA A 343 -13.75 10.96 25.61
N HIS A 344 -12.96 12.00 25.87
CA HIS A 344 -11.54 11.89 26.19
C HIS A 344 -11.22 12.06 27.68
N GLU A 345 -12.13 12.55 28.51
CA GLU A 345 -12.03 12.54 29.96
C GLU A 345 -12.35 11.14 30.53
#